data_3b3e3d5adc3021f674d0520617aa720a
#
_entry.id   3b3e3d5adc3021f674d0520617aa720a
#
_cell.length_a   1.000
_cell.length_b   1.000
_cell.length_c   1.000
_cell.angle_alpha   90.00
_cell.angle_beta   90.00
_cell.angle_gamma   90.00
#
_symmetry.space_group_name_H-M   'P 1'
#
loop_
_entity.id
_entity.type
_entity.pdbx_description
1 polymer ?
#
loop_
_entity_poly.entity_id
_entity_poly.type
_entity_poly.pdbx_seq_one_letter_code
_entity_poly.pdbx_strand_id
1 'polypeptide(L)'
;MGEFKRQLLIEKLIKKGGFNPKTFYSNYSENADELTLNPEFISLSAADIVDTVKSKVSLVSGEFVRSGTSDVQSAFDNLESLLNETAETPEVGPPLQGDLFNAILGGAISSRLCIRSASSGLGKTRTSVGDACLLAFPLCYDWKLKRWVEEGRSEKVCLIITEQSMEEVQMMMLAYLSGVNEAAIKRNTWSQEQKKIVYQALKVVEIFQDNLTIIRVPNPSISLLDSVIREQVILKKIKYVFYDYVFVSPSLLGEFRGQNLRNDEILLMFSDALKKLAVDLDIFIMTSTQVNAKADDNKDVRNEATLAGSRAIINKADFGCVMARPTKEELVAIAESCSVAKADWESKYIEPFQMPNCVTDVYKNRGGADTQMRIWSYLDLGTMKRHDYFVTNSRNEGVEPTKCPKYKIPLEEEDITKLELCEKELNNQ
;
A
#
# COMPACT_ATOMS: atom_id res chain seq x y z
N MET A 1 -3.85 -41.53 -1.98
CA MET A 1 -3.50 -40.28 -2.73
C MET A 1 -2.80 -39.23 -1.84
N GLY A 2 -3.24 -39.02 -0.59
CA GLY A 2 -2.63 -38.05 0.34
C GLY A 2 -1.19 -38.36 0.74
N GLU A 3 -0.89 -39.60 1.02
CA GLU A 3 0.43 -40.06 1.47
C GLU A 3 1.51 -39.91 0.37
N PHE A 4 1.18 -40.29 -0.85
CA PHE A 4 2.05 -40.12 -2.02
C PHE A 4 2.39 -38.63 -2.29
N LYS A 5 1.38 -37.73 -2.21
CA LYS A 5 1.60 -36.30 -2.39
C LYS A 5 2.49 -35.71 -1.30
N ARG A 6 2.33 -36.16 -0.07
CA ARG A 6 3.14 -35.77 1.09
C ARG A 6 4.60 -36.18 0.90
N GLN A 7 4.84 -37.41 0.53
CA GLN A 7 6.19 -37.97 0.32
C GLN A 7 6.91 -37.25 -0.83
N LEU A 8 6.24 -37.02 -1.95
CA LEU A 8 6.75 -36.25 -3.09
C LEU A 8 7.10 -34.80 -2.73
N LEU A 9 6.29 -34.15 -1.86
CA LEU A 9 6.56 -32.80 -1.36
C LEU A 9 7.81 -32.77 -0.50
N ILE A 10 7.94 -33.68 0.49
CA ILE A 10 9.11 -33.77 1.37
C ILE A 10 10.38 -33.97 0.54
N GLU A 11 10.37 -34.87 -0.44
CA GLU A 11 11.49 -35.06 -1.34
C GLU A 11 11.89 -33.80 -2.11
N LYS A 12 10.89 -33.02 -2.57
CA LYS A 12 11.17 -31.74 -3.25
C LYS A 12 11.75 -30.69 -2.30
N LEU A 13 11.26 -30.63 -1.06
CA LEU A 13 11.79 -29.71 -0.04
C LEU A 13 13.25 -30.05 0.28
N ILE A 14 13.60 -31.33 0.38
CA ILE A 14 14.98 -31.76 0.60
C ILE A 14 15.86 -31.48 -0.63
N LYS A 15 15.45 -31.96 -1.81
CA LYS A 15 16.30 -31.93 -3.04
C LYS A 15 16.41 -30.52 -3.64
N LYS A 16 15.33 -29.74 -3.65
CA LYS A 16 15.30 -28.41 -4.28
C LYS A 16 15.32 -27.27 -3.25
N GLY A 17 14.72 -27.47 -2.08
CA GLY A 17 14.65 -26.48 -1.01
C GLY A 17 15.86 -26.48 -0.07
N GLY A 18 16.80 -27.45 -0.20
CA GLY A 18 17.99 -27.54 0.64
C GLY A 18 17.71 -27.86 2.12
N PHE A 19 16.52 -28.35 2.45
CA PHE A 19 16.20 -28.70 3.82
C PHE A 19 16.93 -29.95 4.27
N ASN A 20 17.37 -29.93 5.53
CA ASN A 20 18.03 -31.13 6.15
C ASN A 20 16.99 -32.25 6.23
N PRO A 21 17.28 -33.44 5.67
CA PRO A 21 16.41 -34.60 5.75
C PRO A 21 15.98 -34.98 7.18
N LYS A 22 16.83 -34.77 8.18
CA LYS A 22 16.52 -34.99 9.61
C LYS A 22 15.40 -34.10 10.14
N THR A 23 15.04 -33.05 9.42
CA THR A 23 13.85 -32.23 9.75
C THR A 23 12.57 -33.04 9.58
N PHE A 24 12.52 -33.91 8.58
CA PHE A 24 11.33 -34.67 8.23
C PHE A 24 11.36 -36.13 8.68
N TYR A 25 12.54 -36.72 8.82
CA TYR A 25 12.70 -38.14 9.18
C TYR A 25 13.46 -38.30 10.48
N SER A 26 12.91 -39.10 11.41
CA SER A 26 13.50 -39.36 12.73
C SER A 26 14.70 -40.28 12.67
N ASN A 27 14.77 -41.15 11.64
CA ASN A 27 15.82 -42.16 11.47
C ASN A 27 16.70 -41.93 10.23
N TYR A 28 16.77 -40.69 9.74
CA TYR A 28 17.53 -40.42 8.51
C TYR A 28 19.01 -40.76 8.65
N SER A 29 19.46 -41.73 7.86
CA SER A 29 20.87 -42.03 7.58
C SER A 29 21.01 -42.34 6.08
N GLU A 30 22.19 -42.12 5.49
CA GLU A 30 22.47 -42.39 4.06
C GLU A 30 22.23 -43.84 3.66
N ASN A 31 22.24 -44.78 4.62
CA ASN A 31 22.09 -46.22 4.41
C ASN A 31 20.81 -46.78 5.07
N ALA A 32 19.80 -45.97 5.34
CA ALA A 32 18.55 -46.44 5.91
C ALA A 32 17.69 -47.15 4.88
N ASP A 33 17.38 -48.43 5.09
CA ASP A 33 16.50 -49.18 4.19
C ASP A 33 15.06 -48.69 4.20
N GLU A 34 14.60 -48.04 5.28
CA GLU A 34 13.28 -47.48 5.43
C GLU A 34 13.32 -46.18 6.24
N LEU A 35 12.76 -45.10 5.68
CA LEU A 35 12.73 -43.79 6.32
C LEU A 35 11.42 -43.60 7.11
N THR A 36 11.54 -43.26 8.40
CA THR A 36 10.41 -43.03 9.30
C THR A 36 10.17 -41.52 9.48
N LEU A 37 8.99 -41.03 9.09
CA LEU A 37 8.60 -39.61 9.28
C LEU A 37 8.58 -39.25 10.77
N ASN A 38 8.98 -38.02 11.07
CA ASN A 38 8.80 -37.44 12.38
C ASN A 38 7.32 -37.40 12.76
N PRO A 39 6.94 -37.67 14.02
CA PRO A 39 5.55 -37.75 14.45
C PRO A 39 4.71 -36.55 14.08
N GLU A 40 5.30 -35.36 14.08
CA GLU A 40 4.63 -34.10 13.72
C GLU A 40 4.15 -34.03 12.25
N PHE A 41 4.75 -34.82 11.34
CA PHE A 41 4.39 -34.82 9.92
C PHE A 41 3.49 -36.01 9.50
N ILE A 42 3.29 -36.98 10.36
CA ILE A 42 2.56 -38.23 10.02
C ILE A 42 1.09 -37.95 9.67
N SER A 43 0.44 -37.03 10.41
CA SER A 43 -0.98 -36.71 10.26
C SER A 43 -1.26 -35.51 9.36
N LEU A 44 -0.22 -34.77 8.93
CA LEU A 44 -0.38 -33.53 8.17
C LEU A 44 -0.66 -33.78 6.69
N SER A 45 -1.51 -32.93 6.10
CA SER A 45 -1.66 -32.86 4.64
C SER A 45 -0.44 -32.21 3.99
N ALA A 46 -0.28 -32.34 2.67
CA ALA A 46 0.80 -31.67 1.94
C ALA A 46 0.77 -30.13 2.09
N ALA A 47 -0.44 -29.55 2.19
CA ALA A 47 -0.60 -28.11 2.43
C ALA A 47 -0.14 -27.73 3.84
N ASP A 48 -0.56 -28.49 4.86
CA ASP A 48 -0.18 -28.23 6.25
C ASP A 48 1.34 -28.37 6.48
N ILE A 49 2.00 -29.30 5.75
CA ILE A 49 3.47 -29.43 5.79
C ILE A 49 4.13 -28.16 5.24
N VAL A 50 3.65 -27.62 4.11
CA VAL A 50 4.18 -26.38 3.54
C VAL A 50 4.03 -25.24 4.56
N ASP A 51 2.87 -25.12 5.19
CA ASP A 51 2.60 -24.06 6.16
C ASP A 51 3.44 -24.24 7.44
N THR A 52 3.65 -25.47 7.91
CA THR A 52 4.54 -25.78 9.04
C THR A 52 5.99 -25.42 8.73
N VAL A 53 6.47 -25.75 7.52
CA VAL A 53 7.84 -25.42 7.08
C VAL A 53 7.98 -23.91 6.92
N LYS A 54 7.04 -23.24 6.31
CA LYS A 54 7.01 -21.77 6.20
C LYS A 54 7.07 -21.10 7.57
N SER A 55 6.26 -21.57 8.53
CA SER A 55 6.26 -21.04 9.91
C SER A 55 7.62 -21.24 10.60
N LYS A 56 8.24 -22.42 10.45
CA LYS A 56 9.57 -22.69 11.03
C LYS A 56 10.67 -21.85 10.39
N VAL A 57 10.65 -21.65 9.07
CA VAL A 57 11.58 -20.76 8.38
C VAL A 57 11.36 -19.29 8.80
N SER A 58 10.12 -18.88 8.94
CA SER A 58 9.76 -17.53 9.41
C SER A 58 10.19 -17.30 10.87
N LEU A 59 10.09 -18.31 11.73
CA LEU A 59 10.59 -18.24 13.11
C LEU A 59 12.11 -18.12 13.15
N VAL A 60 12.84 -18.94 12.36
CA VAL A 60 14.31 -18.88 12.29
C VAL A 60 14.76 -17.54 11.71
N SER A 61 14.15 -17.06 10.62
CA SER A 61 14.44 -15.72 10.10
C SER A 61 14.05 -14.62 11.11
N GLY A 62 12.97 -14.81 11.87
CA GLY A 62 12.57 -13.93 12.96
C GLY A 62 13.53 -13.94 14.16
N GLU A 63 14.20 -15.07 14.47
CA GLU A 63 15.23 -15.13 15.50
C GLU A 63 16.55 -14.49 15.05
N PHE A 64 16.94 -14.62 13.79
CA PHE A 64 18.11 -13.91 13.24
C PHE A 64 17.89 -12.41 13.13
N VAL A 65 16.64 -11.95 12.93
CA VAL A 65 16.23 -10.54 12.99
C VAL A 65 15.89 -10.11 14.43
N ARG A 66 15.51 -11.07 15.30
CA ARG A 66 15.15 -10.88 16.71
C ARG A 66 16.32 -11.04 17.69
N SER A 67 17.55 -10.84 17.31
CA SER A 67 18.53 -10.44 18.32
C SER A 67 18.17 -9.02 18.80
N GLY A 68 17.09 -8.95 19.56
CA GLY A 68 16.63 -7.76 20.25
C GLY A 68 17.57 -7.40 21.37
N THR A 69 18.79 -7.08 20.99
CA THR A 69 19.62 -6.17 21.73
C THR A 69 18.96 -4.81 21.56
N SER A 70 18.52 -4.21 22.67
CA SER A 70 18.26 -2.79 22.68
C SER A 70 19.45 -2.12 22.00
N ASP A 71 19.21 -1.45 20.85
CA ASP A 71 20.24 -0.69 20.18
C ASP A 71 20.70 0.39 21.14
N VAL A 72 21.87 0.18 21.74
CA VAL A 72 22.50 1.15 22.62
C VAL A 72 23.60 1.81 21.82
N GLN A 73 23.32 3.04 21.39
CA GLN A 73 24.26 3.87 20.63
C GLN A 73 24.58 5.14 21.42
N SER A 74 25.83 5.57 21.39
CA SER A 74 26.19 6.88 21.91
C SER A 74 25.49 7.98 21.09
N ALA A 75 25.07 9.05 21.73
CA ALA A 75 24.39 10.18 21.06
C ALA A 75 25.25 10.81 19.94
N PHE A 76 26.54 10.60 19.93
CA PHE A 76 27.48 11.14 18.93
C PHE A 76 27.84 10.11 17.83
N ASP A 77 27.62 8.81 18.08
CA ASP A 77 28.00 7.77 17.13
C ASP A 77 27.23 7.94 15.80
N ASN A 78 27.96 7.92 14.70
CA ASN A 78 27.45 8.08 13.33
C ASN A 78 26.75 9.41 13.00
N LEU A 79 26.76 10.41 13.90
CA LEU A 79 26.04 11.67 13.70
C LEU A 79 26.54 12.44 12.46
N GLU A 80 27.86 12.47 12.24
CA GLU A 80 28.47 13.13 11.08
C GLU A 80 28.11 12.42 9.77
N SER A 81 28.13 11.08 9.76
CA SER A 81 27.70 10.28 8.60
C SER A 81 26.24 10.53 8.28
N LEU A 82 25.38 10.53 9.31
CA LEU A 82 23.96 10.81 9.17
C LEU A 82 23.68 12.21 8.59
N LEU A 83 24.42 13.22 9.05
CA LEU A 83 24.27 14.59 8.53
C LEU A 83 24.70 14.68 7.06
N ASN A 84 25.80 14.03 6.68
CA ASN A 84 26.27 14.01 5.31
C ASN A 84 25.28 13.25 4.39
N GLU A 85 24.81 12.09 4.81
CA GLU A 85 23.79 11.33 4.09
C GLU A 85 22.48 12.12 3.91
N THR A 86 22.02 12.80 4.96
CA THR A 86 20.79 13.61 4.90
C THR A 86 20.96 14.84 3.99
N ALA A 87 22.17 15.43 3.95
CA ALA A 87 22.45 16.56 3.08
C ALA A 87 22.48 16.14 1.60
N GLU A 88 22.99 14.95 1.29
CA GLU A 88 23.05 14.40 -0.07
C GLU A 88 21.72 13.79 -0.52
N THR A 89 21.03 13.10 0.39
CA THR A 89 19.76 12.40 0.14
C THR A 89 18.73 12.78 1.21
N PRO A 90 17.93 13.84 0.98
CA PRO A 90 16.85 14.19 1.90
C PRO A 90 15.89 13.02 2.08
N GLU A 91 15.36 12.84 3.29
CA GLU A 91 14.38 11.78 3.62
C GLU A 91 13.04 12.02 2.89
N VAL A 92 12.97 11.63 1.63
CA VAL A 92 11.79 11.74 0.76
C VAL A 92 11.53 10.40 0.10
N GLY A 93 10.28 9.93 0.18
CA GLY A 93 9.85 8.73 -0.53
C GLY A 93 9.31 9.02 -1.93
N PRO A 94 9.13 7.98 -2.77
CA PRO A 94 8.45 8.15 -4.04
C PRO A 94 7.03 8.69 -3.84
N PRO A 95 6.56 9.54 -4.77
CA PRO A 95 5.31 10.25 -4.59
C PRO A 95 4.11 9.30 -4.69
N LEU A 96 3.12 9.53 -3.84
CA LEU A 96 1.77 9.04 -3.98
C LEU A 96 0.93 10.05 -4.78
N GLN A 97 -0.35 9.73 -5.06
CA GLN A 97 -1.21 10.65 -5.75
C GLN A 97 -1.49 11.92 -4.92
N GLY A 98 -1.52 13.06 -5.61
CA GLY A 98 -1.78 14.37 -5.01
C GLY A 98 -0.50 15.11 -4.61
N ASP A 99 -0.18 16.19 -5.31
CA ASP A 99 1.05 16.97 -5.08
C ASP A 99 1.07 17.61 -3.68
N LEU A 100 -0.07 18.12 -3.23
CA LEU A 100 -0.20 18.74 -1.92
C LEU A 100 -0.21 17.68 -0.80
N PHE A 101 -0.78 16.51 -1.07
CA PHE A 101 -0.70 15.37 -0.16
C PHE A 101 0.75 14.92 0.04
N ASN A 102 1.52 14.83 -1.05
CA ASN A 102 2.94 14.49 -0.98
C ASN A 102 3.77 15.59 -0.30
N ALA A 103 3.45 16.87 -0.52
CA ALA A 103 4.15 17.96 0.16
C ALA A 103 4.04 17.86 1.69
N ILE A 104 2.91 17.36 2.20
CA ILE A 104 2.67 17.18 3.63
C ILE A 104 3.22 15.84 4.14
N LEU A 105 3.03 14.75 3.38
CA LEU A 105 3.43 13.38 3.76
C LEU A 105 4.95 13.16 3.63
N GLY A 106 5.58 13.75 2.62
CA GLY A 106 6.95 13.47 2.22
C GLY A 106 7.10 12.26 1.28
N GLY A 107 6.00 11.77 0.69
CA GLY A 107 5.98 10.56 -0.13
C GLY A 107 5.95 9.26 0.68
N ALA A 108 6.19 8.13 0.02
CA ALA A 108 6.18 6.80 0.62
C ALA A 108 7.56 6.47 1.23
N ILE A 109 7.87 7.06 2.38
CA ILE A 109 9.15 6.88 3.08
C ILE A 109 9.20 5.51 3.75
N SER A 110 10.30 4.77 3.59
CA SER A 110 10.56 3.48 4.24
C SER A 110 10.42 3.56 5.77
N SER A 111 10.21 2.41 6.40
CA SER A 111 10.06 2.24 7.85
C SER A 111 8.87 3.00 8.46
N ARG A 112 7.93 3.53 7.64
CA ARG A 112 6.76 4.27 8.10
C ARG A 112 5.46 3.49 7.93
N LEU A 113 4.60 3.61 8.94
CA LEU A 113 3.20 3.19 8.92
C LEU A 113 2.32 4.42 8.75
N CYS A 114 1.56 4.47 7.65
CA CYS A 114 0.62 5.53 7.35
C CYS A 114 -0.83 5.00 7.36
N ILE A 115 -1.76 5.80 7.89
CA ILE A 115 -3.17 5.42 7.98
C ILE A 115 -4.02 6.48 7.31
N ARG A 116 -4.79 6.04 6.30
CA ARG A 116 -5.74 6.86 5.56
C ARG A 116 -7.16 6.35 5.81
N SER A 117 -7.85 6.97 6.75
CA SER A 117 -9.20 6.60 7.14
C SER A 117 -10.24 7.29 6.27
N ALA A 118 -11.36 6.66 6.01
CA ALA A 118 -12.49 7.28 5.32
C ALA A 118 -13.80 6.57 5.62
N SER A 119 -14.92 7.25 5.42
CA SER A 119 -16.25 6.64 5.40
C SER A 119 -16.41 5.66 4.23
N SER A 120 -17.40 4.79 4.32
CA SER A 120 -17.71 3.84 3.25
C SER A 120 -18.11 4.57 1.96
N GLY A 121 -17.63 4.08 0.81
CA GLY A 121 -18.00 4.65 -0.50
C GLY A 121 -17.28 5.94 -0.89
N LEU A 122 -16.31 6.43 -0.09
CA LEU A 122 -15.50 7.60 -0.44
C LEU A 122 -14.30 7.26 -1.34
N GLY A 123 -14.02 5.98 -1.56
CA GLY A 123 -12.95 5.56 -2.49
C GLY A 123 -11.64 5.13 -1.83
N LYS A 124 -11.62 4.68 -0.55
CA LYS A 124 -10.41 4.16 0.12
C LYS A 124 -9.62 3.20 -0.76
N THR A 125 -10.26 2.10 -1.15
CA THR A 125 -9.65 1.08 -2.02
C THR A 125 -9.19 1.66 -3.34
N ARG A 126 -10.01 2.49 -3.98
CA ARG A 126 -9.69 3.12 -5.27
C ARG A 126 -8.46 4.02 -5.18
N THR A 127 -8.33 4.78 -4.11
CA THR A 127 -7.14 5.60 -3.87
C THR A 127 -5.90 4.72 -3.61
N SER A 128 -6.05 3.62 -2.85
CA SER A 128 -4.94 2.67 -2.62
C SER A 128 -4.51 1.96 -3.90
N VAL A 129 -5.45 1.59 -4.77
CA VAL A 129 -5.14 1.03 -6.10
C VAL A 129 -4.40 2.06 -6.97
N GLY A 130 -4.89 3.31 -7.00
CA GLY A 130 -4.24 4.38 -7.76
C GLY A 130 -2.83 4.68 -7.29
N ASP A 131 -2.59 4.75 -5.97
CA ASP A 131 -1.25 4.92 -5.40
C ASP A 131 -0.33 3.74 -5.71
N ALA A 132 -0.85 2.51 -5.60
CA ALA A 132 -0.09 1.31 -5.95
C ALA A 132 0.28 1.29 -7.44
N CYS A 133 -0.62 1.70 -8.32
CA CYS A 133 -0.36 1.80 -9.75
C CYS A 133 0.66 2.90 -10.07
N LEU A 134 0.57 4.07 -9.42
CA LEU A 134 1.52 5.17 -9.60
C LEU A 134 2.95 4.75 -9.23
N LEU A 135 3.10 3.96 -8.19
CA LEU A 135 4.42 3.44 -7.78
C LEU A 135 4.92 2.31 -8.69
N ALA A 136 4.03 1.42 -9.13
CA ALA A 136 4.42 0.20 -9.85
C ALA A 136 4.63 0.39 -11.35
N PHE A 137 3.90 1.32 -11.98
CA PHE A 137 3.90 1.49 -13.44
C PHE A 137 4.37 2.89 -13.83
N PRO A 138 5.44 3.01 -14.63
CA PRO A 138 5.99 4.32 -15.00
C PRO A 138 5.11 5.09 -15.97
N LEU A 139 4.28 4.42 -16.77
CA LEU A 139 3.51 5.02 -17.85
C LEU A 139 2.02 5.07 -17.56
N CYS A 140 1.42 6.23 -17.82
CA CYS A 140 -0.03 6.44 -17.89
C CYS A 140 -0.40 7.16 -19.19
N TYR A 141 -1.64 6.93 -19.68
CA TYR A 141 -2.11 7.64 -20.87
C TYR A 141 -2.65 9.01 -20.51
N ASP A 142 -2.13 10.04 -21.18
CA ASP A 142 -2.59 11.42 -21.08
C ASP A 142 -3.54 11.74 -22.25
N TRP A 143 -4.82 11.90 -21.94
CA TRP A 143 -5.86 12.20 -22.96
C TRP A 143 -5.74 13.60 -23.57
N LYS A 144 -5.09 14.55 -22.89
CA LYS A 144 -4.82 15.88 -23.42
C LYS A 144 -3.70 15.86 -24.45
N LEU A 145 -2.60 15.18 -24.11
CA LEU A 145 -1.44 15.02 -24.98
C LEU A 145 -1.63 13.89 -26.01
N LYS A 146 -2.68 13.07 -25.86
CA LYS A 146 -2.98 11.89 -26.67
C LYS A 146 -1.79 10.93 -26.81
N ARG A 147 -1.06 10.74 -25.73
CA ARG A 147 0.12 9.85 -25.68
C ARG A 147 0.33 9.27 -24.30
N TRP A 148 1.11 8.23 -24.23
CA TRP A 148 1.65 7.69 -22.99
C TRP A 148 2.70 8.66 -22.45
N VAL A 149 2.66 8.91 -21.14
CA VAL A 149 3.57 9.81 -20.45
C VAL A 149 4.15 9.13 -19.23
N GLU A 150 5.38 9.48 -18.89
CA GLU A 150 6.02 9.07 -17.65
C GLU A 150 5.44 9.89 -16.49
N GLU A 151 4.51 9.30 -15.75
CA GLU A 151 3.90 9.89 -14.54
C GLU A 151 4.32 9.13 -13.30
N GLY A 152 4.43 7.81 -13.39
CA GLY A 152 4.66 6.90 -12.28
C GLY A 152 6.13 6.54 -12.04
N ARG A 153 6.29 5.41 -11.37
CA ARG A 153 7.59 4.84 -10.98
C ARG A 153 7.66 3.38 -11.40
N SER A 154 8.79 2.72 -11.14
CA SER A 154 9.00 1.28 -11.40
C SER A 154 9.33 0.55 -10.09
N GLU A 155 8.55 0.81 -9.06
CA GLU A 155 8.78 0.29 -7.72
C GLU A 155 8.11 -1.09 -7.50
N LYS A 156 8.67 -1.87 -6.58
CA LYS A 156 8.09 -3.16 -6.18
C LYS A 156 7.03 -2.96 -5.11
N VAL A 157 5.77 -3.18 -5.47
CA VAL A 157 4.58 -2.88 -4.67
C VAL A 157 3.78 -4.14 -4.38
N CYS A 158 3.26 -4.26 -3.17
CA CYS A 158 2.29 -5.28 -2.78
C CYS A 158 0.98 -4.60 -2.36
N LEU A 159 -0.11 -4.98 -3.02
CA LEU A 159 -1.47 -4.56 -2.67
C LEU A 159 -2.21 -5.74 -2.04
N ILE A 160 -2.51 -5.64 -0.76
CA ILE A 160 -3.26 -6.64 0.00
C ILE A 160 -4.70 -6.16 0.16
N ILE A 161 -5.64 -6.94 -0.38
CA ILE A 161 -7.07 -6.62 -0.38
C ILE A 161 -7.86 -7.62 0.47
N THR A 162 -8.93 -7.16 1.11
CA THR A 162 -9.76 -8.00 1.97
C THR A 162 -11.15 -8.29 1.38
N GLU A 163 -11.78 -7.31 0.75
CA GLU A 163 -13.18 -7.38 0.29
C GLU A 163 -13.30 -7.61 -1.22
N GLN A 164 -12.54 -6.85 -2.02
CA GLN A 164 -12.65 -6.87 -3.48
C GLN A 164 -12.18 -8.21 -4.07
N SER A 165 -12.66 -8.53 -5.27
CA SER A 165 -12.10 -9.60 -6.08
C SER A 165 -10.82 -9.15 -6.81
N MET A 166 -10.01 -10.11 -7.25
CA MET A 166 -8.81 -9.83 -8.02
C MET A 166 -9.16 -9.13 -9.35
N GLU A 167 -10.23 -9.57 -9.99
CA GLU A 167 -10.73 -9.04 -11.26
C GLU A 167 -11.18 -7.59 -11.13
N GLU A 168 -11.83 -7.23 -10.00
CA GLU A 168 -12.23 -5.85 -9.73
C GLU A 168 -11.01 -4.94 -9.64
N VAL A 169 -9.96 -5.37 -8.93
CA VAL A 169 -8.71 -4.59 -8.81
C VAL A 169 -7.99 -4.48 -10.14
N GLN A 170 -7.95 -5.56 -10.94
CA GLN A 170 -7.35 -5.52 -12.28
C GLN A 170 -8.09 -4.55 -13.21
N MET A 171 -9.43 -4.46 -13.12
CA MET A 171 -10.20 -3.47 -13.90
C MET A 171 -9.91 -2.03 -13.44
N MET A 172 -9.76 -1.79 -12.12
CA MET A 172 -9.35 -0.49 -11.59
C MET A 172 -7.95 -0.11 -12.09
N MET A 173 -7.01 -1.06 -12.11
CA MET A 173 -5.65 -0.85 -12.62
C MET A 173 -5.65 -0.44 -14.10
N LEU A 174 -6.40 -1.14 -14.95
CA LEU A 174 -6.53 -0.77 -16.36
C LEU A 174 -7.18 0.61 -16.55
N ALA A 175 -8.18 0.94 -15.74
CA ALA A 175 -8.82 2.25 -15.77
C ALA A 175 -7.84 3.36 -15.34
N TYR A 176 -7.01 3.12 -14.33
CA TYR A 176 -5.97 4.06 -13.90
C TYR A 176 -4.96 4.35 -15.02
N LEU A 177 -4.38 3.30 -15.60
CA LEU A 177 -3.31 3.44 -16.61
C LEU A 177 -3.83 4.05 -17.92
N SER A 178 -5.02 3.65 -18.35
CA SER A 178 -5.62 4.14 -19.60
C SER A 178 -6.33 5.49 -19.48
N GLY A 179 -6.65 5.92 -18.25
CA GLY A 179 -7.53 7.07 -18.01
C GLY A 179 -8.97 6.87 -18.50
N VAL A 180 -9.38 5.64 -18.79
CA VAL A 180 -10.76 5.31 -19.20
C VAL A 180 -11.56 4.89 -17.97
N ASN A 181 -12.75 5.48 -17.82
CA ASN A 181 -13.61 5.19 -16.69
C ASN A 181 -13.91 3.68 -16.55
N GLU A 182 -13.67 3.10 -15.37
CA GLU A 182 -13.90 1.68 -15.07
C GLU A 182 -15.32 1.20 -15.44
N ALA A 183 -16.33 2.03 -15.18
CA ALA A 183 -17.70 1.68 -15.51
C ALA A 183 -17.94 1.59 -17.02
N ALA A 184 -17.24 2.40 -17.82
CA ALA A 184 -17.29 2.32 -19.27
C ALA A 184 -16.65 1.04 -19.78
N ILE A 185 -15.52 0.62 -19.17
CA ILE A 185 -14.86 -0.66 -19.49
C ILE A 185 -15.80 -1.83 -19.16
N LYS A 186 -16.30 -1.88 -17.92
CA LYS A 186 -17.18 -2.98 -17.44
C LYS A 186 -18.49 -3.10 -18.20
N ARG A 187 -19.06 -1.99 -18.64
CA ARG A 187 -20.35 -1.96 -19.37
C ARG A 187 -20.20 -1.99 -20.89
N ASN A 188 -18.96 -2.05 -21.40
CA ASN A 188 -18.66 -1.98 -22.83
C ASN A 188 -19.26 -0.74 -23.52
N THR A 189 -19.24 0.43 -22.82
CA THR A 189 -19.74 1.72 -23.33
C THR A 189 -18.64 2.66 -23.77
N TRP A 190 -17.43 2.15 -23.96
CA TRP A 190 -16.24 2.86 -24.42
C TRP A 190 -16.21 3.07 -25.95
N SER A 191 -15.51 4.13 -26.40
CA SER A 191 -15.25 4.35 -27.81
C SER A 191 -14.19 3.39 -28.36
N GLN A 192 -14.04 3.29 -29.69
CA GLN A 192 -12.99 2.50 -30.31
C GLN A 192 -11.58 2.99 -29.92
N GLU A 193 -11.41 4.33 -29.79
CA GLU A 193 -10.18 4.93 -29.31
C GLU A 193 -9.87 4.52 -27.86
N GLN A 194 -10.86 4.65 -26.98
CA GLN A 194 -10.73 4.21 -25.58
C GLN A 194 -10.40 2.73 -25.47
N LYS A 195 -11.06 1.90 -26.29
CA LYS A 195 -10.77 0.47 -26.35
C LYS A 195 -9.32 0.21 -26.74
N LYS A 196 -8.81 0.86 -27.77
CA LYS A 196 -7.40 0.77 -28.19
C LYS A 196 -6.46 1.08 -27.04
N ILE A 197 -6.69 2.21 -26.33
CA ILE A 197 -5.82 2.65 -25.22
C ILE A 197 -5.85 1.66 -24.04
N VAL A 198 -7.02 1.10 -23.69
CA VAL A 198 -7.10 0.07 -22.65
C VAL A 198 -6.33 -1.20 -23.05
N TYR A 199 -6.36 -1.61 -24.33
CA TYR A 199 -5.55 -2.74 -24.79
C TYR A 199 -4.04 -2.41 -24.78
N GLN A 200 -3.66 -1.19 -25.04
CA GLN A 200 -2.27 -0.74 -24.85
C GLN A 200 -1.86 -0.76 -23.37
N ALA A 201 -2.77 -0.42 -22.42
CA ALA A 201 -2.50 -0.53 -21.00
C ALA A 201 -2.15 -1.98 -20.57
N LEU A 202 -2.71 -3.01 -21.22
CA LEU A 202 -2.33 -4.40 -20.98
C LEU A 202 -0.84 -4.63 -21.27
N LYS A 203 -0.28 -3.96 -22.28
CA LYS A 203 1.15 -4.10 -22.63
C LYS A 203 2.04 -3.47 -21.56
N VAL A 204 1.64 -2.33 -21.03
CA VAL A 204 2.34 -1.72 -19.88
C VAL A 204 2.34 -2.69 -18.70
N VAL A 205 1.19 -3.27 -18.36
CA VAL A 205 1.08 -4.25 -17.26
C VAL A 205 1.93 -5.49 -17.54
N GLU A 206 1.93 -6.02 -18.77
CA GLU A 206 2.71 -7.21 -19.14
C GLU A 206 4.21 -6.99 -18.96
N ILE A 207 4.73 -5.83 -19.37
CA ILE A 207 6.15 -5.50 -19.29
C ILE A 207 6.60 -5.27 -17.85
N PHE A 208 5.75 -4.63 -17.04
CA PHE A 208 6.03 -4.30 -15.64
C PHE A 208 5.30 -5.21 -14.64
N GLN A 209 4.87 -6.41 -15.04
CA GLN A 209 4.04 -7.31 -14.23
C GLN A 209 4.65 -7.69 -12.88
N ASP A 210 5.99 -7.72 -12.78
CA ASP A 210 6.70 -8.06 -11.55
C ASP A 210 6.72 -6.92 -10.52
N ASN A 211 6.26 -5.71 -10.90
CA ASN A 211 6.27 -4.56 -10.01
C ASN A 211 5.04 -4.49 -9.10
N LEU A 212 3.91 -5.06 -9.51
CA LEU A 212 2.70 -5.08 -8.67
C LEU A 212 2.26 -6.50 -8.34
N THR A 213 2.31 -6.84 -7.06
CA THR A 213 1.73 -8.08 -6.54
C THR A 213 0.42 -7.78 -5.85
N ILE A 214 -0.66 -8.42 -6.28
CA ILE A 214 -1.98 -8.31 -5.64
C ILE A 214 -2.25 -9.59 -4.87
N ILE A 215 -2.62 -9.47 -3.58
CA ILE A 215 -2.91 -10.60 -2.70
C ILE A 215 -4.27 -10.40 -2.05
N ARG A 216 -5.13 -11.39 -2.13
CA ARG A 216 -6.42 -11.37 -1.45
C ARG A 216 -6.35 -12.13 -0.13
N VAL A 217 -6.63 -11.42 0.98
CA VAL A 217 -6.67 -11.98 2.35
C VAL A 217 -8.01 -11.62 2.98
N PRO A 218 -9.07 -12.39 2.73
CA PRO A 218 -10.43 -12.04 3.16
C PRO A 218 -10.64 -12.16 4.68
N ASN A 219 -9.77 -12.89 5.37
CA ASN A 219 -9.87 -13.12 6.80
C ASN A 219 -8.48 -12.94 7.46
N PRO A 220 -7.99 -11.69 7.58
CA PRO A 220 -6.65 -11.40 8.05
C PRO A 220 -6.49 -11.68 9.54
N SER A 221 -5.27 -12.10 9.92
CA SER A 221 -4.76 -12.13 11.28
C SER A 221 -3.38 -11.51 11.32
N ILE A 222 -2.84 -11.21 12.50
CA ILE A 222 -1.50 -10.62 12.64
C ILE A 222 -0.45 -11.58 12.09
N SER A 223 -0.50 -12.84 12.50
CA SER A 223 0.46 -13.87 12.07
C SER A 223 0.41 -14.15 10.58
N LEU A 224 -0.79 -14.17 9.98
CA LEU A 224 -0.95 -14.37 8.54
C LEU A 224 -0.38 -13.19 7.74
N LEU A 225 -0.68 -11.95 8.12
CA LEU A 225 -0.16 -10.78 7.43
C LEU A 225 1.36 -10.64 7.60
N ASP A 226 1.89 -10.91 8.80
CA ASP A 226 3.35 -10.94 9.03
C ASP A 226 4.03 -11.93 8.07
N SER A 227 3.50 -13.16 7.98
CA SER A 227 4.04 -14.19 7.08
C SER A 227 3.96 -13.79 5.61
N VAL A 228 2.80 -13.28 5.17
CA VAL A 228 2.57 -12.86 3.77
C VAL A 228 3.49 -11.70 3.40
N ILE A 229 3.57 -10.66 4.22
CA ILE A 229 4.41 -9.48 3.91
C ILE A 229 5.88 -9.87 3.88
N ARG A 230 6.39 -10.63 4.87
CA ARG A 230 7.78 -11.10 4.89
C ARG A 230 8.11 -11.95 3.66
N GLU A 231 7.22 -12.87 3.28
CA GLU A 231 7.39 -13.68 2.07
C GLU A 231 7.56 -12.80 0.83
N GLN A 232 6.73 -11.79 0.64
CA GLN A 232 6.81 -10.90 -0.52
C GLN A 232 8.07 -10.02 -0.50
N VAL A 233 8.46 -9.51 0.66
CA VAL A 233 9.71 -8.74 0.80
C VAL A 233 10.93 -9.59 0.45
N ILE A 234 10.99 -10.82 0.95
CA ILE A 234 12.12 -11.73 0.71
C ILE A 234 12.17 -12.19 -0.76
N LEU A 235 11.03 -12.65 -1.31
CA LEU A 235 10.99 -13.28 -2.63
C LEU A 235 10.94 -12.28 -3.78
N LYS A 236 10.25 -11.14 -3.58
CA LYS A 236 9.99 -10.15 -4.65
C LYS A 236 10.61 -8.79 -4.37
N LYS A 237 11.33 -8.64 -3.24
CA LYS A 237 11.95 -7.37 -2.83
C LYS A 237 10.96 -6.21 -2.75
N ILE A 238 9.74 -6.50 -2.26
CA ILE A 238 8.70 -5.48 -2.08
C ILE A 238 9.18 -4.43 -1.07
N LYS A 239 9.01 -3.16 -1.42
CA LYS A 239 9.32 -2.00 -0.56
C LYS A 239 8.07 -1.24 -0.11
N TYR A 240 6.98 -1.34 -0.85
CA TYR A 240 5.75 -0.58 -0.63
C TYR A 240 4.57 -1.52 -0.49
N VAL A 241 3.88 -1.45 0.65
CA VAL A 241 2.72 -2.29 0.96
C VAL A 241 1.50 -1.42 1.16
N PHE A 242 0.45 -1.69 0.39
CA PHE A 242 -0.88 -1.13 0.60
C PHE A 242 -1.79 -2.21 1.13
N TYR A 243 -2.31 -2.03 2.36
CA TYR A 243 -3.21 -2.99 2.99
C TYR A 243 -4.61 -2.38 3.17
N ASP A 244 -5.58 -2.88 2.43
CA ASP A 244 -6.96 -2.38 2.43
C ASP A 244 -7.92 -3.47 2.90
N TYR A 245 -8.38 -3.42 4.18
CA TYR A 245 -8.17 -2.45 5.24
C TYR A 245 -8.07 -3.14 6.62
N VAL A 246 -7.74 -2.41 7.68
CA VAL A 246 -7.68 -2.93 9.06
C VAL A 246 -9.08 -3.05 9.64
N PHE A 247 -9.46 -4.26 10.04
CA PHE A 247 -10.70 -4.57 10.75
C PHE A 247 -10.52 -5.78 11.66
N VAL A 248 -11.47 -5.98 12.59
CA VAL A 248 -11.45 -7.13 13.49
C VAL A 248 -12.10 -8.31 12.78
N SER A 249 -11.28 -9.20 12.23
CA SER A 249 -11.73 -10.42 11.56
C SER A 249 -11.92 -11.59 12.53
N PRO A 250 -12.66 -12.64 12.16
CA PRO A 250 -12.76 -13.87 12.97
C PRO A 250 -11.39 -14.54 13.23
N SER A 251 -10.46 -14.54 12.26
CA SER A 251 -9.11 -15.07 12.46
C SER A 251 -8.32 -14.24 13.44
N LEU A 252 -8.42 -12.91 13.37
CA LEU A 252 -7.77 -12.01 14.31
C LEU A 252 -8.30 -12.24 15.74
N LEU A 253 -9.62 -12.38 15.92
CA LEU A 253 -10.21 -12.74 17.21
C LEU A 253 -9.73 -14.11 17.69
N GLY A 254 -9.51 -15.04 16.78
CA GLY A 254 -8.99 -16.38 17.07
C GLY A 254 -7.60 -16.38 17.68
N GLU A 255 -6.73 -15.46 17.28
CA GLU A 255 -5.38 -15.31 17.85
C GLU A 255 -5.40 -14.88 19.33
N PHE A 256 -6.44 -14.18 19.77
CA PHE A 256 -6.60 -13.70 21.14
C PHE A 256 -7.62 -14.52 21.96
N ARG A 257 -7.96 -15.72 21.49
CA ARG A 257 -8.92 -16.60 22.20
C ARG A 257 -8.44 -16.91 23.61
N GLY A 258 -9.30 -16.67 24.59
CA GLY A 258 -9.00 -16.84 26.01
C GLY A 258 -8.42 -15.60 26.70
N GLN A 259 -8.15 -14.52 25.96
CA GLN A 259 -7.79 -13.22 26.49
C GLN A 259 -9.03 -12.32 26.50
N ASN A 260 -9.27 -11.61 27.60
CA ASN A 260 -10.42 -10.72 27.72
C ASN A 260 -10.07 -9.32 27.19
N LEU A 261 -9.79 -9.23 25.87
CA LEU A 261 -9.40 -7.99 25.20
C LEU A 261 -10.61 -7.36 24.48
N ARG A 262 -10.66 -6.03 24.53
CA ARG A 262 -11.62 -5.25 23.76
C ARG A 262 -11.14 -5.10 22.31
N ASN A 263 -12.06 -4.83 21.39
CA ASN A 263 -11.72 -4.66 19.97
C ASN A 263 -10.69 -3.55 19.72
N ASP A 264 -10.71 -2.46 20.52
CA ASP A 264 -9.73 -1.37 20.41
C ASP A 264 -8.33 -1.81 20.84
N GLU A 265 -8.20 -2.68 21.84
CA GLU A 265 -6.92 -3.26 22.26
C GLU A 265 -6.37 -4.22 21.20
N ILE A 266 -7.21 -5.04 20.59
CA ILE A 266 -6.84 -5.92 19.48
C ILE A 266 -6.35 -5.11 18.28
N LEU A 267 -7.06 -4.02 17.93
CA LEU A 267 -6.66 -3.13 16.84
C LEU A 267 -5.36 -2.38 17.14
N LEU A 268 -5.09 -2.04 18.41
CA LEU A 268 -3.81 -1.48 18.83
C LEU A 268 -2.67 -2.47 18.60
N MET A 269 -2.84 -3.73 19.01
CA MET A 269 -1.84 -4.77 18.81
C MET A 269 -1.60 -5.03 17.32
N PHE A 270 -2.65 -4.97 16.52
CA PHE A 270 -2.55 -5.10 15.07
C PHE A 270 -1.76 -3.95 14.44
N SER A 271 -2.04 -2.71 14.84
CA SER A 271 -1.30 -1.54 14.37
C SER A 271 0.18 -1.57 14.81
N ASP A 272 0.44 -2.03 16.04
CA ASP A 272 1.80 -2.22 16.54
C ASP A 272 2.58 -3.25 15.72
N ALA A 273 1.94 -4.36 15.37
CA ALA A 273 2.53 -5.37 14.51
C ALA A 273 2.85 -4.83 13.11
N LEU A 274 1.94 -4.06 12.49
CA LEU A 274 2.20 -3.41 11.19
C LEU A 274 3.34 -2.40 11.27
N LYS A 275 3.40 -1.58 12.33
CA LYS A 275 4.52 -0.64 12.54
C LYS A 275 5.83 -1.37 12.73
N LYS A 276 5.84 -2.46 13.50
CA LYS A 276 7.02 -3.29 13.67
C LYS A 276 7.48 -3.89 12.35
N LEU A 277 6.56 -4.42 11.53
CA LEU A 277 6.89 -4.92 10.20
C LEU A 277 7.51 -3.82 9.31
N ALA A 278 6.94 -2.61 9.32
CA ALA A 278 7.47 -1.50 8.54
C ALA A 278 8.93 -1.18 8.91
N VAL A 279 9.25 -1.19 10.21
CA VAL A 279 10.61 -0.92 10.73
C VAL A 279 11.55 -2.11 10.49
N ASP A 280 11.13 -3.33 10.87
CA ASP A 280 11.97 -4.54 10.79
C ASP A 280 12.40 -4.88 9.35
N LEU A 281 11.55 -4.56 8.36
CA LEU A 281 11.77 -4.88 6.95
C LEU A 281 12.18 -3.68 6.11
N ASP A 282 12.30 -2.50 6.72
CA ASP A 282 12.55 -1.23 6.04
C ASP A 282 11.62 -0.99 4.85
N ILE A 283 10.31 -1.14 5.08
CA ILE A 283 9.26 -0.96 4.06
C ILE A 283 8.29 0.14 4.45
N PHE A 284 7.67 0.76 3.44
CA PHE A 284 6.52 1.63 3.62
C PHE A 284 5.23 0.80 3.72
N ILE A 285 4.40 1.09 4.71
CA ILE A 285 3.06 0.50 4.82
C ILE A 285 2.01 1.61 4.85
N MET A 286 1.09 1.60 3.87
CA MET A 286 -0.13 2.40 3.89
C MET A 286 -1.31 1.48 4.17
N THR A 287 -2.08 1.80 5.21
CA THR A 287 -3.33 1.07 5.47
C THR A 287 -4.51 2.03 5.63
N SER A 288 -5.69 1.48 5.64
CA SER A 288 -6.93 2.24 5.83
C SER A 288 -7.79 1.67 6.96
N THR A 289 -8.66 2.51 7.52
CA THR A 289 -9.68 2.10 8.47
C THR A 289 -11.02 2.71 8.09
N GLN A 290 -12.11 2.10 8.53
CA GLN A 290 -13.43 2.70 8.38
C GLN A 290 -13.64 3.75 9.48
N VAL A 291 -14.28 4.85 9.10
CA VAL A 291 -14.75 5.89 10.00
C VAL A 291 -16.25 5.75 10.16
N ASN A 292 -16.79 6.08 11.33
CA ASN A 292 -18.24 6.12 11.53
C ASN A 292 -18.89 7.12 10.59
N ALA A 293 -20.09 6.81 10.08
CA ALA A 293 -20.85 7.66 9.14
C ALA A 293 -21.09 9.10 9.65
N LYS A 294 -21.05 9.31 10.96
CA LYS A 294 -21.14 10.65 11.59
C LYS A 294 -20.00 11.60 11.19
N ALA A 295 -18.89 11.10 10.66
CA ALA A 295 -17.79 11.94 10.21
C ALA A 295 -18.08 12.70 8.93
N ASP A 296 -19.02 12.23 8.10
CA ASP A 296 -19.45 12.93 6.90
C ASP A 296 -20.36 14.13 7.23
N ASP A 297 -21.11 14.06 8.35
CA ASP A 297 -22.13 15.05 8.71
C ASP A 297 -21.62 16.15 9.64
N ASN A 298 -20.47 15.98 10.28
CA ASN A 298 -19.99 16.90 11.29
C ASN A 298 -18.49 17.16 11.19
N LYS A 299 -18.13 18.42 10.88
CA LYS A 299 -16.74 18.92 10.78
C LYS A 299 -15.92 18.69 12.07
N ASP A 300 -16.54 18.84 13.24
CA ASP A 300 -15.86 18.75 14.55
C ASP A 300 -15.48 17.31 14.91
N VAL A 301 -15.97 16.34 14.12
CA VAL A 301 -15.81 14.91 14.34
C VAL A 301 -14.71 14.31 13.44
N ARG A 302 -14.09 15.08 12.53
CA ARG A 302 -13.02 14.61 11.63
C ARG A 302 -11.63 14.65 12.27
N ASN A 303 -11.54 14.20 13.50
CA ASN A 303 -10.31 14.10 14.27
C ASN A 303 -10.09 12.66 14.76
N GLU A 304 -9.03 12.43 15.53
CA GLU A 304 -8.72 11.13 16.12
C GLU A 304 -9.90 10.49 16.89
N ALA A 305 -10.82 11.30 17.40
CA ALA A 305 -11.97 10.82 18.19
C ALA A 305 -13.06 10.13 17.34
N THR A 306 -13.07 10.37 16.04
CA THR A 306 -14.11 9.88 15.12
C THR A 306 -13.80 8.49 14.58
N LEU A 307 -12.57 8.07 14.71
CA LEU A 307 -12.16 6.76 14.27
C LEU A 307 -12.74 5.72 15.22
N ALA A 308 -13.86 5.13 14.84
CA ALA A 308 -14.58 4.12 15.61
C ALA A 308 -13.63 3.02 16.11
N GLY A 309 -13.36 3.00 17.41
CA GLY A 309 -12.43 2.05 18.02
C GLY A 309 -10.96 2.27 17.69
N SER A 310 -10.61 3.29 16.91
CA SER A 310 -9.33 3.38 16.20
C SER A 310 -8.33 4.41 16.75
N ARG A 311 -8.61 5.11 17.83
CA ARG A 311 -7.56 5.93 18.50
C ARG A 311 -6.31 5.09 18.77
N ALA A 312 -6.51 3.84 19.13
CA ALA A 312 -5.45 2.89 19.38
C ALA A 312 -4.56 2.64 18.17
N ILE A 313 -5.16 2.46 16.97
CA ILE A 313 -4.43 2.24 15.71
C ILE A 313 -3.55 3.44 15.37
N ILE A 314 -4.07 4.65 15.54
CA ILE A 314 -3.39 5.91 15.20
C ILE A 314 -2.15 6.13 16.07
N ASN A 315 -2.16 5.70 17.33
CA ASN A 315 -1.05 5.93 18.25
C ASN A 315 0.29 5.38 17.71
N LYS A 316 0.26 4.30 16.94
CA LYS A 316 1.44 3.66 16.37
C LYS A 316 1.83 4.18 14.98
N ALA A 317 0.91 4.79 14.24
CA ALA A 317 1.18 5.34 12.92
C ALA A 317 2.13 6.56 12.99
N ASP A 318 2.90 6.75 11.92
CA ASP A 318 3.75 7.92 11.72
C ASP A 318 2.99 9.06 11.07
N PHE A 319 2.04 8.72 10.19
CA PHE A 319 1.14 9.65 9.54
C PHE A 319 -0.31 9.17 9.63
N GLY A 320 -1.24 10.11 9.80
CA GLY A 320 -2.65 9.80 9.85
C GLY A 320 -3.52 10.91 9.27
N CYS A 321 -4.48 10.52 8.43
CA CYS A 321 -5.47 11.44 7.87
C CYS A 321 -6.86 10.82 7.78
N VAL A 322 -7.87 11.68 7.72
CA VAL A 322 -9.28 11.32 7.48
C VAL A 322 -9.75 11.96 6.18
N MET A 323 -10.22 11.16 5.27
CA MET A 323 -10.90 11.61 4.06
C MET A 323 -12.40 11.67 4.32
N ALA A 324 -13.03 12.79 3.97
CA ALA A 324 -14.48 13.01 4.12
C ALA A 324 -15.05 13.76 2.92
N ARG A 325 -16.37 13.69 2.74
CA ARG A 325 -17.06 14.58 1.79
C ARG A 325 -17.15 15.97 2.38
N PRO A 326 -16.89 17.03 1.58
CA PRO A 326 -17.15 18.40 2.03
C PRO A 326 -18.62 18.62 2.36
N THR A 327 -18.90 19.31 3.45
CA THR A 327 -20.27 19.79 3.75
C THR A 327 -20.60 21.00 2.89
N LYS A 328 -21.88 21.34 2.80
CA LYS A 328 -22.32 22.55 2.05
C LYS A 328 -21.72 23.82 2.63
N GLU A 329 -21.67 23.91 3.96
CA GLU A 329 -21.10 25.04 4.71
C GLU A 329 -19.60 25.17 4.42
N GLU A 330 -18.88 24.06 4.36
CA GLU A 330 -17.47 24.04 4.01
C GLU A 330 -17.23 24.51 2.56
N LEU A 331 -18.04 24.04 1.62
CA LEU A 331 -17.93 24.47 0.21
C LEU A 331 -18.19 25.98 0.05
N VAL A 332 -19.09 26.55 0.85
CA VAL A 332 -19.32 28.00 0.89
C VAL A 332 -18.10 28.72 1.49
N ALA A 333 -17.54 28.18 2.56
CA ALA A 333 -16.38 28.80 3.22
C ALA A 333 -15.11 28.83 2.36
N ILE A 334 -14.96 27.89 1.41
CA ILE A 334 -13.80 27.81 0.51
C ILE A 334 -14.08 28.34 -0.90
N ALA A 335 -15.20 29.03 -1.13
CA ALA A 335 -15.62 29.45 -2.47
C ALA A 335 -14.58 30.32 -3.19
N GLU A 336 -13.88 31.21 -2.47
CA GLU A 336 -12.80 32.03 -3.02
C GLU A 336 -11.62 31.17 -3.47
N SER A 337 -11.15 30.25 -2.61
CA SER A 337 -10.06 29.30 -2.93
C SER A 337 -10.43 28.41 -4.13
N CYS A 338 -11.70 27.99 -4.23
CA CYS A 338 -12.20 27.24 -5.41
C CYS A 338 -12.17 28.09 -6.68
N SER A 339 -12.44 29.38 -6.60
CA SER A 339 -12.37 30.27 -7.76
C SER A 339 -10.94 30.43 -8.28
N VAL A 340 -9.98 30.57 -7.38
CA VAL A 340 -8.55 30.60 -7.74
C VAL A 340 -8.11 29.26 -8.33
N ALA A 341 -8.46 28.16 -7.69
CA ALA A 341 -8.13 26.82 -8.18
C ALA A 341 -8.75 26.52 -9.53
N LYS A 342 -9.98 26.99 -9.79
CA LYS A 342 -10.63 26.89 -11.10
C LYS A 342 -9.87 27.63 -12.19
N ALA A 343 -9.45 28.86 -11.94
CA ALA A 343 -8.66 29.64 -12.91
C ALA A 343 -7.32 28.98 -13.24
N ASP A 344 -6.63 28.43 -12.22
CA ASP A 344 -5.39 27.67 -12.40
C ASP A 344 -5.64 26.37 -13.19
N TRP A 345 -6.69 25.62 -12.87
CA TRP A 345 -7.09 24.41 -13.59
C TRP A 345 -7.37 24.66 -15.06
N GLU A 346 -8.22 25.63 -15.38
CA GLU A 346 -8.60 25.99 -16.75
C GLU A 346 -7.40 26.48 -17.58
N SER A 347 -6.35 27.01 -16.92
CA SER A 347 -5.09 27.36 -17.59
C SER A 347 -4.23 26.14 -17.97
N LYS A 348 -4.37 25.03 -17.23
CA LYS A 348 -3.53 23.84 -17.36
C LYS A 348 -4.23 22.68 -18.07
N TYR A 349 -5.54 22.54 -17.89
CA TYR A 349 -6.32 21.38 -18.32
C TYR A 349 -7.47 21.78 -19.26
N ILE A 350 -7.82 20.88 -20.16
CA ILE A 350 -8.94 21.04 -21.09
C ILE A 350 -10.25 20.59 -20.42
N GLU A 351 -10.17 19.60 -19.51
CA GLU A 351 -11.33 19.09 -18.79
C GLU A 351 -11.93 20.16 -17.89
N PRO A 352 -13.28 20.21 -17.79
CA PRO A 352 -13.94 21.17 -16.91
C PRO A 352 -13.51 20.98 -15.45
N PHE A 353 -13.25 22.09 -14.76
CA PHE A 353 -12.98 22.06 -13.33
C PHE A 353 -14.15 21.40 -12.58
N GLN A 354 -13.81 20.44 -11.74
CA GLN A 354 -14.75 19.79 -10.84
C GLN A 354 -14.60 20.36 -9.44
N MET A 355 -15.71 20.64 -8.77
CA MET A 355 -15.67 21.07 -7.37
C MET A 355 -15.04 19.98 -6.50
N PRO A 356 -14.29 20.33 -5.42
CA PRO A 356 -13.77 19.36 -4.51
C PRO A 356 -14.85 18.43 -3.99
N ASN A 357 -14.66 17.11 -4.13
CA ASN A 357 -15.56 16.08 -3.61
C ASN A 357 -14.96 15.33 -2.42
N CYS A 358 -13.72 15.69 -2.05
CA CYS A 358 -13.00 15.14 -0.92
C CYS A 358 -12.23 16.24 -0.19
N VAL A 359 -12.30 16.22 1.14
CA VAL A 359 -11.39 16.93 2.03
C VAL A 359 -10.62 15.88 2.83
N THR A 360 -9.29 16.04 2.89
CA THR A 360 -8.40 15.16 3.66
C THR A 360 -7.87 15.94 4.85
N ASP A 361 -8.34 15.63 6.05
CA ASP A 361 -7.92 16.24 7.30
C ASP A 361 -6.70 15.48 7.86
N VAL A 362 -5.53 16.14 7.92
CA VAL A 362 -4.30 15.58 8.47
C VAL A 362 -4.26 15.83 9.97
N TYR A 363 -4.37 14.77 10.77
CA TYR A 363 -4.37 14.88 12.24
C TYR A 363 -3.04 14.45 12.87
N LYS A 364 -2.18 13.75 12.15
CA LYS A 364 -0.89 13.27 12.63
C LYS A 364 0.16 13.28 11.54
N ASN A 365 1.33 13.84 11.83
CA ASN A 365 2.50 13.81 10.96
C ASN A 365 3.76 13.86 11.83
N ARG A 366 4.40 12.70 12.07
CA ARG A 366 5.62 12.64 12.89
C ARG A 366 6.86 13.13 12.15
N GLY A 367 6.86 13.05 10.82
CA GLY A 367 8.00 13.44 9.99
C GLY A 367 7.97 14.89 9.51
N GLY A 368 6.91 15.66 9.83
CA GLY A 368 6.73 17.03 9.34
C GLY A 368 6.09 17.95 10.36
N ALA A 369 6.23 19.26 10.12
CA ALA A 369 5.58 20.30 10.92
C ALA A 369 4.09 20.48 10.56
N ASP A 370 3.67 19.97 9.41
CA ASP A 370 2.35 20.20 8.84
C ASP A 370 1.32 19.25 9.44
N THR A 371 0.68 19.68 10.52
CA THR A 371 -0.45 19.02 11.18
C THR A 371 -1.67 19.94 11.16
N GLN A 372 -2.86 19.36 11.33
CA GLN A 372 -4.14 20.09 11.29
C GLN A 372 -4.41 20.83 9.96
N MET A 373 -3.81 20.33 8.88
CA MET A 373 -4.05 20.81 7.53
C MET A 373 -5.17 20.04 6.86
N ARG A 374 -5.87 20.71 5.97
CA ARG A 374 -7.01 20.21 5.20
C ARG A 374 -6.69 20.33 3.73
N ILE A 375 -6.59 19.20 3.04
CA ILE A 375 -6.29 19.14 1.60
C ILE A 375 -7.62 19.00 0.86
N TRP A 376 -7.91 19.91 -0.03
CA TRP A 376 -9.12 19.90 -0.86
C TRP A 376 -8.81 19.30 -2.21
N SER A 377 -9.54 18.23 -2.56
CA SER A 377 -9.22 17.42 -3.72
C SER A 377 -10.47 17.01 -4.48
N TYR A 378 -10.28 16.74 -5.75
CA TYR A 378 -11.22 15.98 -6.55
C TYR A 378 -10.71 14.55 -6.71
N LEU A 379 -11.51 13.57 -6.30
CA LEU A 379 -11.23 12.14 -6.51
C LEU A 379 -12.08 11.68 -7.70
N ASP A 380 -11.43 11.35 -8.80
CA ASP A 380 -12.09 10.64 -9.89
C ASP A 380 -12.09 9.14 -9.57
N LEU A 381 -13.19 8.68 -9.01
CA LEU A 381 -13.36 7.29 -8.65
C LEU A 381 -13.46 6.37 -9.88
N GLY A 382 -13.74 6.92 -11.05
CA GLY A 382 -13.83 6.16 -12.30
C GLY A 382 -12.46 5.76 -12.85
N THR A 383 -11.47 6.62 -12.66
CA THR A 383 -10.07 6.40 -13.12
C THR A 383 -9.10 6.25 -11.97
N MET A 384 -9.58 6.22 -10.72
CA MET A 384 -8.76 6.13 -9.50
C MET A 384 -7.75 7.28 -9.34
N LYS A 385 -7.94 8.41 -10.04
CA LYS A 385 -7.03 9.57 -9.99
C LYS A 385 -7.46 10.57 -8.93
N ARG A 386 -6.48 11.21 -8.31
CA ARG A 386 -6.65 12.26 -7.31
C ARG A 386 -6.00 13.55 -7.82
N HIS A 387 -6.74 14.66 -7.73
CA HIS A 387 -6.27 16.00 -8.05
C HIS A 387 -6.42 16.89 -6.83
N ASP A 388 -5.30 17.34 -6.27
CA ASP A 388 -5.27 18.27 -5.15
C ASP A 388 -5.36 19.70 -5.69
N TYR A 389 -6.17 20.55 -5.05
CA TYR A 389 -6.39 21.91 -5.50
C TYR A 389 -5.69 22.94 -4.60
N PHE A 390 -5.92 22.87 -3.29
CA PHE A 390 -5.34 23.78 -2.31
C PHE A 390 -5.39 23.17 -0.90
N VAL A 391 -4.66 23.80 0.02
CA VAL A 391 -4.63 23.45 1.44
C VAL A 391 -5.18 24.58 2.27
N THR A 392 -5.93 24.25 3.31
CA THR A 392 -6.40 25.20 4.33
C THR A 392 -6.04 24.71 5.74
N ASN A 393 -6.08 25.60 6.70
CA ASN A 393 -6.10 25.23 8.10
C ASN A 393 -7.51 24.75 8.54
N SER A 394 -7.66 24.41 9.83
CA SER A 394 -8.94 23.96 10.39
C SER A 394 -10.06 25.00 10.31
N ARG A 395 -9.74 26.30 10.10
CA ARG A 395 -10.69 27.40 9.92
C ARG A 395 -11.06 27.67 8.45
N ASN A 396 -10.58 26.84 7.53
CA ASN A 396 -10.71 27.00 6.08
C ASN A 396 -9.97 28.24 5.51
N GLU A 397 -8.96 28.75 6.22
CA GLU A 397 -8.07 29.78 5.70
C GLU A 397 -6.97 29.13 4.87
N GLY A 398 -6.66 29.68 3.69
CA GLY A 398 -5.60 29.13 2.81
C GLY A 398 -4.24 29.13 3.49
N VAL A 399 -3.51 28.03 3.35
CA VAL A 399 -2.14 27.88 3.85
C VAL A 399 -1.30 27.18 2.79
N GLU A 400 0.00 27.51 2.76
CA GLU A 400 0.96 26.78 1.94
C GLU A 400 1.65 25.70 2.79
N PRO A 401 1.64 24.44 2.37
CA PRO A 401 2.39 23.39 3.05
C PRO A 401 3.89 23.63 2.90
N THR A 402 4.65 23.09 3.83
CA THR A 402 6.13 23.09 3.74
C THR A 402 6.56 22.42 2.43
N LYS A 403 7.47 23.05 1.70
CA LYS A 403 7.97 22.49 0.45
C LYS A 403 8.74 21.22 0.71
N CYS A 404 8.26 20.12 0.17
CA CYS A 404 8.98 18.84 0.20
C CYS A 404 10.02 18.82 -0.94
N PRO A 405 11.26 18.35 -0.70
CA PRO A 405 12.21 18.08 -1.76
C PRO A 405 11.62 17.12 -2.80
N LYS A 406 12.00 17.30 -4.06
CA LYS A 406 11.54 16.38 -5.11
C LYS A 406 12.29 15.06 -5.00
N TYR A 407 11.54 13.97 -5.00
CA TYR A 407 12.09 12.63 -5.11
C TYR A 407 12.83 12.46 -6.46
N LYS A 408 14.09 12.09 -6.40
CA LYS A 408 14.99 12.00 -7.57
C LYS A 408 15.81 10.72 -7.53
N ILE A 409 15.19 9.56 -7.37
CA ILE A 409 15.92 8.31 -7.61
C ILE A 409 15.85 8.04 -9.12
N PRO A 410 16.99 7.96 -9.82
CA PRO A 410 17.01 7.57 -11.23
C PRO A 410 16.49 6.13 -11.37
N LEU A 411 15.84 5.85 -12.49
CA LEU A 411 15.45 4.49 -12.87
C LEU A 411 16.71 3.62 -13.00
N GLU A 412 16.64 2.37 -12.57
CA GLU A 412 17.71 1.39 -12.80
C GLU A 412 17.84 1.09 -14.30
N GLU A 413 19.01 0.65 -14.77
CA GLU A 413 19.24 0.35 -16.19
C GLU A 413 18.24 -0.69 -16.75
N GLU A 414 17.83 -1.65 -15.92
CA GLU A 414 16.80 -2.63 -16.29
C GLU A 414 15.45 -1.98 -16.55
N ASP A 415 15.06 -1.01 -15.74
CA ASP A 415 13.80 -0.28 -15.88
C ASP A 415 13.81 0.65 -17.09
N ILE A 416 14.95 1.29 -17.39
CA ILE A 416 15.13 2.08 -18.62
C ILE A 416 14.95 1.20 -19.84
N THR A 417 15.54 0.01 -19.85
CA THR A 417 15.41 -0.94 -20.96
C THR A 417 13.96 -1.39 -21.16
N LYS A 418 13.25 -1.67 -20.05
CA LYS A 418 11.82 -2.02 -20.09
C LYS A 418 10.95 -0.87 -20.60
N LEU A 419 11.28 0.36 -20.18
CA LEU A 419 10.57 1.56 -20.63
C LEU A 419 10.71 1.78 -22.13
N GLU A 420 11.94 1.71 -22.68
CA GLU A 420 12.20 1.80 -24.11
C GLU A 420 11.48 0.71 -24.92
N LEU A 421 11.45 -0.51 -24.39
CA LEU A 421 10.71 -1.61 -25.01
C LEU A 421 9.21 -1.31 -25.05
N CYS A 422 8.66 -0.83 -23.93
CA CYS A 422 7.26 -0.49 -23.80
C CYS A 422 6.86 0.64 -24.77
N GLU A 423 7.66 1.70 -24.87
CA GLU A 423 7.41 2.80 -25.80
C GLU A 423 7.44 2.33 -27.28
N LYS A 424 8.37 1.43 -27.63
CA LYS A 424 8.41 0.83 -29.00
C LYS A 424 7.15 0.03 -29.30
N GLU A 425 6.68 -0.78 -28.35
CA GLU A 425 5.46 -1.58 -28.55
C GLU A 425 4.20 -0.70 -28.62
N LEU A 426 4.11 0.35 -27.82
CA LEU A 426 2.99 1.29 -27.83
C LEU A 426 2.91 2.12 -29.12
N ASN A 427 4.06 2.46 -29.72
CA ASN A 427 4.13 3.23 -30.97
C ASN A 427 3.88 2.36 -32.22
N ASN A 428 4.03 1.05 -32.15
CA ASN A 428 3.81 0.13 -33.26
C ASN A 428 2.35 -0.35 -33.39
N GLN A 429 1.44 0.08 -32.56
CA GLN A 429 0.00 -0.22 -32.56
C GLN A 429 -0.85 1.03 -32.87
#